data_d33e9aec4a5262de4709d7245658d835
#
_entry.id   d33e9aec4a5262de4709d7245658d835
#
_cell.length_a   1.000
_cell.length_b   1.000
_cell.length_c   1.000
_cell.angle_alpha   90.00
_cell.angle_beta   90.00
_cell.angle_gamma   90.00
#
_symmetry.space_group_name_H-M   'P 1'
#
loop_
_entity.id
_entity.type
_entity.pdbx_description
1 polymer ?
#
loop_
_entity_poly.entity_id
_entity_poly.type
_entity_poly.pdbx_seq_one_letter_code
_entity_poly.pdbx_strand_id
1 'polypeptide(L)'
;MTLQGTFFNDEKNDVSFLAGTRQIILMEHQSTLNENMPLRMFWYMAKLYRKQVPKDAPYRTRRLQLPAPCFYVFYNGLDPAPDEWEMRLSEAFEGECSSLELCVTAYNINEMSGSRLLEKSRALKGYSVFVAQIRRKTAAGVCLEGAVKQAIRYCIEQDLLAEYFLEREMEEVFDMVSFKWDPELAKRVQLQEAQEIGMEKGMEKGMEKGVTEIVLNMLKKKKWSLQDISEVSQWPLDKIENLGKMHQLL
;
A
#
# COMPACT_ATOMS: atom_id res chain seq x y z
N MET A 1 -10.20 -1.17 -25.12
CA MET A 1 -9.68 0.18 -25.39
C MET A 1 -8.92 0.60 -24.14
N THR A 2 -7.60 0.61 -24.20
CA THR A 2 -6.75 1.00 -23.08
C THR A 2 -6.83 2.52 -22.93
N LEU A 3 -7.20 3.02 -21.76
CA LEU A 3 -7.23 4.45 -21.47
C LEU A 3 -5.80 4.94 -21.22
N GLN A 4 -5.02 5.12 -22.29
CA GLN A 4 -3.70 5.75 -22.19
C GLN A 4 -3.88 7.25 -21.94
N GLY A 5 -3.58 7.69 -20.72
CA GLY A 5 -3.52 9.11 -20.37
C GLY A 5 -2.09 9.62 -20.44
N THR A 6 -1.65 10.12 -21.61
CA THR A 6 -0.54 11.06 -21.65
C THR A 6 -1.05 12.42 -21.18
N PHE A 7 -0.53 12.94 -20.07
CA PHE A 7 -0.16 14.34 -19.80
C PHE A 7 0.06 14.59 -18.30
N PHE A 8 1.28 14.98 -17.98
CA PHE A 8 1.76 15.69 -16.78
C PHE A 8 1.25 15.26 -15.38
N ASN A 9 2.19 14.83 -14.61
CA ASN A 9 2.30 14.56 -13.18
C ASN A 9 2.19 13.10 -12.75
N ASP A 10 2.95 12.80 -11.74
CA ASP A 10 3.29 11.55 -11.09
C ASP A 10 2.12 10.67 -10.57
N GLU A 11 0.88 11.08 -10.82
CA GLU A 11 -0.33 10.36 -10.45
C GLU A 11 -0.91 9.58 -11.65
N LYS A 12 -0.27 8.47 -12.01
CA LYS A 12 -0.81 7.53 -13.01
C LYS A 12 -0.97 6.17 -12.36
N ASN A 13 -2.14 5.56 -12.50
CA ASN A 13 -2.29 4.14 -12.21
C ASN A 13 -1.60 3.29 -13.31
N ASP A 14 -1.10 2.11 -12.96
CA ASP A 14 -0.36 1.24 -13.89
C ASP A 14 -1.22 0.84 -15.08
N VAL A 15 -2.44 0.37 -14.84
CA VAL A 15 -3.37 -0.07 -15.89
C VAL A 15 -4.79 0.34 -15.56
N SER A 16 -5.47 0.92 -16.56
CA SER A 16 -6.91 1.13 -16.50
C SER A 16 -7.57 0.82 -17.84
N PHE A 17 -8.73 0.17 -17.82
CA PHE A 17 -9.48 -0.17 -19.02
C PHE A 17 -10.98 -0.30 -18.75
N LEU A 18 -11.77 -0.19 -19.83
CA LEU A 18 -13.19 -0.45 -19.80
C LEU A 18 -13.46 -1.94 -20.05
N ALA A 19 -14.12 -2.60 -19.11
CA ALA A 19 -14.64 -3.95 -19.29
C ALA A 19 -16.09 -3.85 -19.77
N GLY A 20 -16.28 -4.07 -21.07
CA GLY A 20 -17.53 -3.78 -21.72
C GLY A 20 -17.86 -2.28 -21.70
N THR A 21 -19.14 -1.94 -21.45
CA THR A 21 -19.60 -0.54 -21.39
C THR A 21 -19.94 -0.07 -19.98
N ARG A 22 -19.86 -0.95 -18.98
CA ARG A 22 -20.44 -0.70 -17.64
C ARG A 22 -19.44 -0.68 -16.50
N GLN A 23 -18.21 -1.13 -16.72
CA GLN A 23 -17.20 -1.19 -15.67
C GLN A 23 -15.91 -0.55 -16.10
N ILE A 24 -15.28 0.18 -15.20
CA ILE A 24 -13.90 0.64 -15.30
C ILE A 24 -13.07 -0.17 -14.31
N ILE A 25 -12.03 -0.82 -14.78
CA ILE A 25 -11.09 -1.57 -13.95
C ILE A 25 -9.81 -0.77 -13.82
N LEU A 26 -9.41 -0.49 -12.59
CA LEU A 26 -8.12 0.09 -12.25
C LEU A 26 -7.29 -0.96 -11.53
N MET A 27 -6.07 -1.17 -12.02
CA MET A 27 -5.11 -2.10 -11.44
C MET A 27 -3.79 -1.40 -11.18
N GLU A 28 -3.20 -1.69 -10.03
CA GLU A 28 -1.88 -1.25 -9.62
C GLU A 28 -1.02 -2.46 -9.25
N HIS A 29 0.25 -2.38 -9.57
CA HIS A 29 1.25 -3.36 -9.15
C HIS A 29 2.11 -2.74 -8.03
N GLN A 30 2.22 -3.44 -6.90
CA GLN A 30 2.94 -2.96 -5.73
C GLN A 30 4.01 -3.96 -5.27
N SER A 31 5.23 -3.47 -5.02
CA SER A 31 6.31 -4.25 -4.40
C SER A 31 6.44 -3.99 -2.90
N THR A 32 5.70 -3.04 -2.35
CA THR A 32 5.61 -2.73 -0.93
C THR A 32 4.15 -2.75 -0.49
N LEU A 33 3.89 -3.08 0.77
CA LEU A 33 2.58 -2.94 1.37
C LEU A 33 2.28 -1.44 1.56
N ASN A 34 1.14 -0.98 1.06
CA ASN A 34 0.76 0.42 1.15
C ASN A 34 -0.74 0.52 1.48
N GLU A 35 -1.05 0.92 2.71
CA GLU A 35 -2.42 1.08 3.20
C GLU A 35 -3.15 2.28 2.59
N ASN A 36 -2.42 3.21 1.95
CA ASN A 36 -2.99 4.37 1.28
C ASN A 36 -3.48 4.08 -0.16
N MET A 37 -3.53 2.82 -0.56
CA MET A 37 -4.02 2.46 -1.90
C MET A 37 -5.47 2.89 -2.16
N PRO A 38 -6.42 2.83 -1.20
CA PRO A 38 -7.77 3.35 -1.43
C PRO A 38 -7.78 4.85 -1.76
N LEU A 39 -6.98 5.65 -1.07
CA LEU A 39 -6.86 7.08 -1.33
C LEU A 39 -6.26 7.36 -2.73
N ARG A 40 -5.22 6.63 -3.13
CA ARG A 40 -4.64 6.74 -4.47
C ARG A 40 -5.63 6.36 -5.55
N MET A 41 -6.36 5.26 -5.39
CA MET A 41 -7.40 4.80 -6.33
C MET A 41 -8.55 5.80 -6.45
N PHE A 42 -8.93 6.46 -5.36
CA PHE A 42 -9.91 7.53 -5.36
C PHE A 42 -9.47 8.71 -6.25
N TRP A 43 -8.22 9.15 -6.13
CA TRP A 43 -7.68 10.22 -6.98
C TRP A 43 -7.61 9.83 -8.45
N TYR A 44 -7.17 8.62 -8.75
CA TYR A 44 -7.13 8.12 -10.14
C TYR A 44 -8.52 8.05 -10.75
N MET A 45 -9.49 7.53 -10.00
CA MET A 45 -10.87 7.42 -10.47
C MET A 45 -11.51 8.79 -10.71
N ALA A 46 -11.33 9.73 -9.79
CA ALA A 46 -11.80 11.10 -9.96
C ALA A 46 -11.23 11.76 -11.24
N LYS A 47 -9.94 11.54 -11.49
CA LYS A 47 -9.25 12.04 -12.68
C LYS A 47 -9.79 11.40 -13.98
N LEU A 48 -10.04 10.07 -13.96
CA LEU A 48 -10.61 9.36 -15.10
C LEU A 48 -12.02 9.83 -15.42
N TYR A 49 -12.90 9.96 -14.43
CA TYR A 49 -14.25 10.48 -14.64
C TYR A 49 -14.25 11.91 -15.16
N ARG A 50 -13.39 12.78 -14.64
CA ARG A 50 -13.25 14.14 -15.15
C ARG A 50 -12.84 14.21 -16.62
N LYS A 51 -12.09 13.24 -17.12
CA LYS A 51 -11.70 13.16 -18.55
C LYS A 51 -12.82 12.62 -19.43
N GLN A 52 -13.63 11.69 -18.91
CA GLN A 52 -14.68 11.02 -19.68
C GLN A 52 -16.00 11.79 -19.72
N VAL A 53 -16.25 12.59 -18.69
CA VAL A 53 -17.49 13.33 -18.53
C VAL A 53 -17.38 14.70 -19.24
N PRO A 54 -18.36 15.08 -20.07
CA PRO A 54 -18.43 16.43 -20.63
C PRO A 54 -18.42 17.49 -19.51
N LYS A 55 -17.74 18.61 -19.75
CA LYS A 55 -17.55 19.65 -18.71
C LYS A 55 -18.86 20.24 -18.18
N ASP A 56 -19.91 20.25 -18.99
CA ASP A 56 -21.24 20.75 -18.66
C ASP A 56 -22.15 19.70 -18.01
N ALA A 57 -21.76 18.42 -18.05
CA ALA A 57 -22.61 17.32 -17.57
C ALA A 57 -23.00 17.42 -16.07
N PRO A 58 -22.13 17.85 -15.13
CA PRO A 58 -22.49 18.02 -13.73
C PRO A 58 -23.59 19.08 -13.49
N TYR A 59 -23.77 20.00 -14.43
CA TYR A 59 -24.80 21.08 -14.32
C TYR A 59 -26.14 20.70 -14.94
N ARG A 60 -26.22 19.52 -15.58
CA ARG A 60 -27.47 19.02 -16.16
C ARG A 60 -28.38 18.45 -15.09
N THR A 61 -29.67 18.63 -15.24
CA THR A 61 -30.67 18.10 -14.30
C THR A 61 -30.82 16.57 -14.41
N ARG A 62 -30.54 16.00 -15.59
CA ARG A 62 -30.62 14.56 -15.81
C ARG A 62 -29.38 13.85 -15.24
N ARG A 63 -29.59 12.78 -14.46
CA ARG A 63 -28.52 11.97 -13.90
C ARG A 63 -27.61 11.42 -14.99
N LEU A 64 -26.30 11.62 -14.82
CA LEU A 64 -25.27 11.03 -15.66
C LEU A 64 -25.07 9.57 -15.29
N GLN A 65 -24.96 8.71 -16.29
CA GLN A 65 -24.60 7.29 -16.11
C GLN A 65 -23.06 7.16 -16.24
N LEU A 66 -22.42 6.63 -15.21
CA LEU A 66 -20.98 6.39 -15.19
C LEU A 66 -20.73 4.88 -15.15
N PRO A 67 -19.65 4.38 -15.77
CA PRO A 67 -19.21 3.01 -15.57
C PRO A 67 -18.85 2.79 -14.10
N ALA A 68 -19.24 1.65 -13.53
CA ALA A 68 -18.89 1.30 -12.15
C ALA A 68 -17.40 1.01 -12.02
N PRO A 69 -16.69 1.57 -11.03
CA PRO A 69 -15.27 1.34 -10.85
C PRO A 69 -15.02 0.04 -10.08
N CYS A 70 -13.94 -0.68 -10.46
CA CYS A 70 -13.39 -1.81 -9.72
C CYS A 70 -11.88 -1.57 -9.51
N PHE A 71 -11.42 -1.79 -8.29
CA PHE A 71 -10.05 -1.47 -7.88
C PHE A 71 -9.31 -2.71 -7.43
N TYR A 72 -8.16 -2.96 -8.04
CA TYR A 72 -7.32 -4.11 -7.75
C TYR A 72 -5.87 -3.71 -7.54
N VAL A 73 -5.22 -4.36 -6.59
CA VAL A 73 -3.78 -4.27 -6.35
C VAL A 73 -3.17 -5.65 -6.51
N PHE A 74 -2.10 -5.75 -7.28
CA PHE A 74 -1.27 -6.94 -7.40
C PHE A 74 0.01 -6.73 -6.61
N TYR A 75 0.11 -7.44 -5.48
CA TYR A 75 1.26 -7.36 -4.60
C TYR A 75 2.25 -8.50 -4.90
N ASN A 76 3.51 -8.13 -5.12
CA ASN A 76 4.60 -9.09 -5.25
C ASN A 76 5.84 -8.71 -4.41
N GLY A 77 5.64 -7.99 -3.31
CA GLY A 77 6.72 -7.59 -2.41
C GLY A 77 7.35 -8.77 -1.66
N LEU A 78 8.34 -8.46 -0.81
CA LEU A 78 9.04 -9.45 0.01
C LEU A 78 8.42 -9.60 1.39
N ASP A 79 7.68 -8.60 1.86
CA ASP A 79 7.04 -8.65 3.17
C ASP A 79 5.89 -9.67 3.16
N PRO A 80 5.70 -10.40 4.27
CA PRO A 80 4.59 -11.34 4.40
C PRO A 80 3.24 -10.63 4.21
N ALA A 81 2.40 -11.19 3.35
CA ALA A 81 1.06 -10.67 3.08
C ALA A 81 0.06 -11.82 2.92
N PRO A 82 -1.23 -11.60 3.25
CA PRO A 82 -2.29 -12.55 2.93
C PRO A 82 -2.35 -12.87 1.43
N ASP A 83 -2.97 -13.98 1.06
CA ASP A 83 -3.19 -14.34 -0.35
C ASP A 83 -4.14 -13.37 -1.04
N GLU A 84 -5.14 -12.88 -0.29
CA GLU A 84 -6.12 -11.88 -0.72
C GLU A 84 -6.57 -11.06 0.49
N TRP A 85 -6.70 -9.74 0.34
CA TRP A 85 -7.23 -8.86 1.38
C TRP A 85 -7.94 -7.65 0.77
N GLU A 86 -8.76 -7.00 1.58
CA GLU A 86 -9.46 -5.78 1.24
C GLU A 86 -8.90 -4.59 2.03
N MET A 87 -8.79 -3.44 1.38
CA MET A 87 -8.44 -2.16 1.98
C MET A 87 -9.58 -1.18 1.75
N ARG A 88 -9.94 -0.41 2.76
CA ARG A 88 -11.09 0.51 2.73
C ARG A 88 -10.66 1.95 2.91
N LEU A 89 -11.25 2.85 2.15
CA LEU A 89 -10.98 4.29 2.29
C LEU A 89 -11.45 4.82 3.65
N SER A 90 -12.53 4.24 4.20
CA SER A 90 -13.05 4.60 5.52
C SER A 90 -12.05 4.39 6.67
N GLU A 91 -11.08 3.49 6.52
CA GLU A 91 -10.02 3.25 7.51
C GLU A 91 -9.04 4.43 7.64
N ALA A 92 -9.02 5.34 6.66
CA ALA A 92 -8.19 6.53 6.68
C ALA A 92 -8.88 7.76 7.32
N PHE A 93 -10.15 7.67 7.71
CA PHE A 93 -10.88 8.79 8.30
C PHE A 93 -10.71 8.82 9.82
N GLU A 94 -10.53 10.01 10.39
CA GLU A 94 -10.41 10.22 11.85
C GLU A 94 -11.74 10.03 12.61
N GLY A 95 -12.85 9.78 11.91
CA GLY A 95 -14.18 9.59 12.52
C GLY A 95 -15.09 8.74 11.64
N GLU A 96 -16.29 8.41 12.15
CA GLU A 96 -17.27 7.65 11.39
C GLU A 96 -17.73 8.41 10.14
N CYS A 97 -17.61 7.77 8.97
CA CYS A 97 -18.07 8.30 7.70
C CYS A 97 -18.89 7.26 6.94
N SER A 98 -20.17 7.55 6.74
CA SER A 98 -21.06 6.70 5.94
C SER A 98 -21.28 7.23 4.50
N SER A 99 -20.75 8.41 4.20
CA SER A 99 -21.05 9.11 2.93
C SER A 99 -20.08 8.78 1.80
N LEU A 100 -18.91 8.25 2.13
CA LEU A 100 -17.88 7.90 1.15
C LEU A 100 -17.20 6.60 1.55
N GLU A 101 -17.27 5.61 0.68
CA GLU A 101 -16.52 4.36 0.80
C GLU A 101 -15.93 3.98 -0.56
N LEU A 102 -14.72 3.45 -0.52
CA LEU A 102 -14.03 2.86 -1.65
C LEU A 102 -13.24 1.64 -1.16
N CYS A 103 -13.54 0.48 -1.75
CA CYS A 103 -12.89 -0.78 -1.41
C CYS A 103 -11.92 -1.18 -2.52
N VAL A 104 -10.72 -1.58 -2.13
CA VAL A 104 -9.67 -2.09 -3.03
C VAL A 104 -9.39 -3.53 -2.67
N THR A 105 -9.49 -4.44 -3.64
CA THR A 105 -9.11 -5.84 -3.44
C THR A 105 -7.65 -6.02 -3.83
N ALA A 106 -6.85 -6.53 -2.91
CA ALA A 106 -5.44 -6.82 -3.14
C ALA A 106 -5.20 -8.32 -3.24
N TYR A 107 -4.38 -8.73 -4.20
CA TYR A 107 -3.99 -10.12 -4.46
C TYR A 107 -2.48 -10.25 -4.32
N ASN A 108 -2.04 -11.16 -3.47
CA ASN A 108 -0.65 -11.57 -3.41
C ASN A 108 -0.35 -12.46 -4.63
N ILE A 109 0.48 -11.95 -5.52
CA ILE A 109 0.88 -12.65 -6.75
C ILE A 109 2.31 -13.20 -6.66
N ASN A 110 2.87 -13.40 -5.47
CA ASN A 110 4.13 -14.12 -5.32
C ASN A 110 3.93 -15.60 -5.66
N GLU A 111 4.97 -16.24 -6.20
CA GLU A 111 4.95 -17.63 -6.69
C GLU A 111 4.41 -18.65 -5.65
N MET A 112 4.70 -18.39 -4.37
CA MET A 112 4.32 -19.30 -3.27
C MET A 112 3.00 -18.91 -2.60
N SER A 113 2.28 -17.91 -3.12
CA SER A 113 0.98 -17.54 -2.56
C SER A 113 -0.10 -18.54 -2.98
N GLY A 114 -1.08 -18.74 -2.10
CA GLY A 114 -2.29 -19.54 -2.37
C GLY A 114 -3.38 -18.76 -3.13
N SER A 115 -3.04 -17.64 -3.78
CA SER A 115 -3.99 -16.80 -4.48
C SER A 115 -4.68 -17.56 -5.61
N ARG A 116 -6.01 -17.65 -5.54
CA ARG A 116 -6.84 -18.28 -6.59
C ARG A 116 -6.68 -17.61 -7.95
N LEU A 117 -6.20 -16.38 -7.97
CA LEU A 117 -5.97 -15.63 -9.21
C LEU A 117 -4.83 -16.23 -10.02
N LEU A 118 -3.76 -16.70 -9.34
CA LEU A 118 -2.64 -17.39 -10.00
C LEU A 118 -3.04 -18.74 -10.61
N GLU A 119 -3.99 -19.44 -9.99
CA GLU A 119 -4.53 -20.69 -10.56
C GLU A 119 -5.35 -20.45 -11.82
N LYS A 120 -6.07 -19.32 -11.86
CA LYS A 120 -6.99 -18.98 -12.98
C LYS A 120 -6.31 -18.26 -14.14
N SER A 121 -5.16 -17.63 -13.90
CA SER A 121 -4.45 -16.83 -14.90
C SER A 121 -3.05 -17.38 -15.17
N ARG A 122 -2.89 -18.10 -16.29
CA ARG A 122 -1.58 -18.59 -16.76
C ARG A 122 -0.57 -17.45 -16.94
N ALA A 123 -1.03 -16.28 -17.41
CA ALA A 123 -0.17 -15.11 -17.60
C ALA A 123 0.33 -14.54 -16.26
N LEU A 124 -0.53 -14.40 -15.26
CA LEU A 124 -0.10 -13.95 -13.92
C LEU A 124 0.81 -14.98 -13.25
N LYS A 125 0.51 -16.27 -13.39
CA LYS A 125 1.39 -17.33 -12.88
C LYS A 125 2.77 -17.27 -13.54
N GLY A 126 2.83 -17.09 -14.86
CA GLY A 126 4.09 -16.93 -15.59
C GLY A 126 4.87 -15.71 -15.14
N TYR A 127 4.20 -14.57 -14.94
CA TYR A 127 4.81 -13.36 -14.39
C TYR A 127 5.36 -13.56 -12.97
N SER A 128 4.59 -14.21 -12.12
CA SER A 128 4.99 -14.55 -10.74
C SER A 128 6.27 -15.39 -10.72
N VAL A 129 6.31 -16.44 -11.51
CA VAL A 129 7.50 -17.32 -11.66
C VAL A 129 8.69 -16.54 -12.22
N PHE A 130 8.48 -15.71 -13.23
CA PHE A 130 9.52 -14.87 -13.83
C PHE A 130 10.20 -13.96 -12.78
N VAL A 131 9.40 -13.23 -12.01
CA VAL A 131 9.91 -12.35 -10.93
C VAL A 131 10.64 -13.18 -9.86
N ALA A 132 10.10 -14.33 -9.46
CA ALA A 132 10.72 -15.20 -8.47
C ALA A 132 12.09 -15.74 -8.96
N GLN A 133 12.21 -16.08 -10.24
CA GLN A 133 13.49 -16.51 -10.83
C GLN A 133 14.52 -15.38 -10.80
N ILE A 134 14.15 -14.16 -11.17
CA ILE A 134 15.06 -13.01 -11.10
C ILE A 134 15.56 -12.83 -9.66
N ARG A 135 14.67 -12.83 -8.67
CA ARG A 135 15.02 -12.68 -7.25
C ARG A 135 15.98 -13.78 -6.77
N ARG A 136 15.73 -15.03 -7.10
CA ARG A 136 16.61 -16.15 -6.74
C ARG A 136 18.00 -16.00 -7.34
N LYS A 137 18.10 -15.56 -8.61
CA LYS A 137 19.37 -15.38 -9.29
C LYS A 137 20.15 -14.18 -8.75
N THR A 138 19.49 -13.07 -8.50
CA THR A 138 20.15 -11.89 -7.90
C THR A 138 20.59 -12.16 -6.46
N ALA A 139 19.84 -12.90 -5.68
CA ALA A 139 20.23 -13.35 -4.35
C ALA A 139 21.46 -14.29 -4.39
N ALA A 140 21.63 -15.03 -5.48
CA ALA A 140 22.82 -15.88 -5.73
C ALA A 140 24.02 -15.10 -6.30
N GLY A 141 23.96 -13.76 -6.37
CA GLY A 141 25.06 -12.90 -6.84
C GLY A 141 25.12 -12.70 -8.36
N VAL A 142 24.13 -13.15 -9.10
CA VAL A 142 24.05 -12.88 -10.56
C VAL A 142 23.64 -11.42 -10.76
N CYS A 143 24.30 -10.70 -11.67
CA CYS A 143 23.90 -9.34 -12.02
C CYS A 143 22.48 -9.32 -12.59
N LEU A 144 21.76 -8.20 -12.45
CA LEU A 144 20.34 -8.09 -12.84
C LEU A 144 20.11 -8.51 -14.29
N GLU A 145 20.92 -8.04 -15.22
CA GLU A 145 20.84 -8.41 -16.64
C GLU A 145 20.98 -9.92 -16.87
N GLY A 146 21.95 -10.53 -16.21
CA GLY A 146 22.14 -11.98 -16.26
C GLY A 146 20.98 -12.77 -15.64
N ALA A 147 20.43 -12.27 -14.54
CA ALA A 147 19.27 -12.85 -13.87
C ALA A 147 18.02 -12.79 -14.75
N VAL A 148 17.76 -11.65 -15.41
CA VAL A 148 16.66 -11.49 -16.36
C VAL A 148 16.79 -12.45 -17.54
N LYS A 149 17.98 -12.52 -18.17
CA LYS A 149 18.25 -13.45 -19.28
C LYS A 149 17.99 -14.91 -18.89
N GLN A 150 18.43 -15.31 -17.70
CA GLN A 150 18.21 -16.68 -17.21
C GLN A 150 16.75 -16.94 -16.86
N ALA A 151 16.03 -15.96 -16.32
CA ALA A 151 14.61 -16.06 -16.00
C ALA A 151 13.75 -16.18 -17.26
N ILE A 152 14.03 -15.40 -18.31
CA ILE A 152 13.37 -15.50 -19.63
C ILE A 152 13.55 -16.90 -20.19
N ARG A 153 14.80 -17.40 -20.24
CA ARG A 153 15.09 -18.75 -20.75
C ARG A 153 14.30 -19.82 -19.99
N TYR A 154 14.31 -19.75 -18.67
CA TYR A 154 13.56 -20.66 -17.82
C TYR A 154 12.06 -20.62 -18.13
N CYS A 155 11.48 -19.42 -18.26
CA CYS A 155 10.06 -19.27 -18.55
C CYS A 155 9.70 -19.83 -19.94
N ILE A 156 10.54 -19.63 -20.95
CA ILE A 156 10.33 -20.21 -22.29
C ILE A 156 10.37 -21.73 -22.21
N GLU A 157 11.37 -22.33 -21.55
CA GLU A 157 11.51 -23.78 -21.38
C GLU A 157 10.32 -24.42 -20.64
N GLN A 158 9.69 -23.67 -19.72
CA GLN A 158 8.50 -24.11 -18.97
C GLN A 158 7.18 -23.71 -19.65
N ASP A 159 7.23 -23.19 -20.87
CA ASP A 159 6.05 -22.67 -21.60
C ASP A 159 5.24 -21.63 -20.79
N LEU A 160 5.95 -20.81 -20.00
CA LEU A 160 5.40 -19.71 -19.22
C LEU A 160 5.70 -18.38 -19.92
N LEU A 161 4.68 -17.67 -20.38
CA LEU A 161 4.84 -16.42 -21.15
C LEU A 161 5.75 -16.58 -22.39
N ALA A 162 5.88 -17.78 -22.96
CA ALA A 162 6.82 -18.06 -24.04
C ALA A 162 6.56 -17.15 -25.26
N GLU A 163 5.32 -17.05 -25.73
CA GLU A 163 4.94 -16.16 -26.83
C GLU A 163 5.32 -14.70 -26.55
N TYR A 164 5.04 -14.23 -25.32
CA TYR A 164 5.36 -12.87 -24.90
C TYR A 164 6.86 -12.56 -24.99
N PHE A 165 7.72 -13.50 -24.57
CA PHE A 165 9.17 -13.32 -24.58
C PHE A 165 9.81 -13.54 -25.96
N LEU A 166 9.18 -14.36 -26.81
CA LEU A 166 9.66 -14.61 -28.17
C LEU A 166 9.33 -13.46 -29.14
N GLU A 167 8.25 -12.72 -28.88
CA GLU A 167 7.82 -11.59 -29.70
C GLU A 167 8.52 -10.27 -29.35
N ARG A 168 9.27 -10.19 -28.25
CA ARG A 168 9.90 -8.97 -27.76
C ARG A 168 11.40 -9.06 -27.72
N GLU A 169 12.04 -7.95 -28.02
CA GLU A 169 13.48 -7.82 -27.84
C GLU A 169 13.85 -7.83 -26.36
N MET A 170 15.01 -8.43 -26.05
CA MET A 170 15.48 -8.58 -24.66
C MET A 170 15.65 -7.22 -23.95
N GLU A 171 15.99 -6.17 -24.71
CA GLU A 171 16.12 -4.80 -24.20
C GLU A 171 14.80 -4.25 -23.70
N GLU A 172 13.69 -4.48 -24.39
CA GLU A 172 12.36 -4.04 -23.95
C GLU A 172 11.94 -4.72 -22.64
N VAL A 173 12.25 -6.01 -22.50
CA VAL A 173 11.93 -6.76 -21.27
C VAL A 173 12.82 -6.28 -20.12
N PHE A 174 14.09 -5.99 -20.40
CA PHE A 174 15.03 -5.48 -19.41
C PHE A 174 14.63 -4.08 -18.93
N ASP A 175 14.28 -3.18 -19.85
CA ASP A 175 13.83 -1.82 -19.52
C ASP A 175 12.56 -1.85 -18.66
N MET A 176 11.62 -2.74 -18.96
CA MET A 176 10.40 -2.90 -18.19
C MET A 176 10.70 -3.39 -16.75
N VAL A 177 11.65 -4.29 -16.58
CA VAL A 177 12.06 -4.80 -15.27
C VAL A 177 12.88 -3.76 -14.50
N SER A 178 13.81 -3.08 -15.16
CA SER A 178 14.68 -2.06 -14.54
C SER A 178 13.90 -0.82 -14.12
N PHE A 179 12.94 -0.38 -14.93
CA PHE A 179 12.08 0.77 -14.62
C PHE A 179 11.17 0.52 -13.39
N LYS A 180 10.68 -0.71 -13.22
CA LYS A 180 9.85 -1.08 -12.06
C LYS A 180 10.65 -1.51 -10.83
N TRP A 181 11.96 -1.64 -10.97
CA TRP A 181 12.86 -2.10 -9.92
C TRP A 181 13.91 -1.03 -9.62
N ASP A 182 13.51 0.02 -8.88
CA ASP A 182 14.46 0.92 -8.25
C ASP A 182 14.58 0.56 -6.74
N PRO A 183 15.50 -0.36 -6.38
CA PRO A 183 15.67 -0.78 -5.00
C PRO A 183 16.22 0.34 -4.11
N GLU A 184 16.89 1.33 -4.69
CA GLU A 184 17.42 2.46 -3.93
C GLU A 184 16.33 3.45 -3.55
N LEU A 185 15.39 3.71 -4.48
CA LEU A 185 14.22 4.55 -4.19
C LEU A 185 13.30 3.88 -3.15
N ALA A 186 13.00 2.59 -3.32
CA ALA A 186 12.19 1.83 -2.36
C ALA A 186 12.85 1.81 -0.97
N LYS A 187 14.17 1.57 -0.90
CA LYS A 187 14.93 1.57 0.35
C LYS A 187 14.98 2.96 1.00
N ARG A 188 15.06 4.02 0.20
CA ARG A 188 15.05 5.41 0.70
C ARG A 188 13.72 5.78 1.31
N VAL A 189 12.60 5.43 0.63
CA VAL A 189 11.25 5.64 1.15
C VAL A 189 11.02 4.85 2.44
N GLN A 190 11.38 3.56 2.47
CA GLN A 190 11.29 2.74 3.69
C GLN A 190 12.13 3.28 4.84
N LEU A 191 13.32 3.80 4.56
CA LEU A 191 14.18 4.40 5.58
C LEU A 191 13.56 5.69 6.13
N GLN A 192 12.96 6.49 5.28
CA GLN A 192 12.27 7.71 5.66
C GLN A 192 11.04 7.40 6.52
N GLU A 193 10.19 6.46 6.09
CA GLU A 193 9.04 6.00 6.87
C GLU A 193 9.46 5.41 8.23
N ALA A 194 10.53 4.61 8.27
CA ALA A 194 11.06 4.07 9.52
C ALA A 194 11.57 5.16 10.46
N GLN A 195 12.16 6.24 9.92
CA GLN A 195 12.57 7.40 10.70
C GLN A 195 11.38 8.18 11.24
N GLU A 196 10.35 8.41 10.43
CA GLU A 196 9.09 9.09 10.83
C GLU A 196 8.38 8.31 11.94
N ILE A 197 8.18 7.00 11.76
CA ILE A 197 7.61 6.11 12.79
C ILE A 197 8.48 6.07 14.07
N GLY A 198 9.81 6.06 13.91
CA GLY A 198 10.74 6.10 15.04
C GLY A 198 10.65 7.40 15.81
N MET A 199 10.48 8.53 15.11
CA MET A 199 10.37 9.86 15.70
C MET A 199 9.01 10.03 16.41
N GLU A 200 7.92 9.55 15.82
CA GLU A 200 6.59 9.55 16.42
C GLU A 200 6.54 8.71 17.71
N LYS A 201 7.02 7.46 17.66
CA LYS A 201 7.16 6.60 18.84
C LYS A 201 8.09 7.17 19.91
N GLY A 202 9.15 7.86 19.47
CA GLY A 202 10.07 8.54 20.39
C GLY A 202 9.41 9.71 21.09
N MET A 203 8.59 10.48 20.38
CA MET A 203 7.85 11.63 20.91
C MET A 203 6.74 11.18 21.87
N GLU A 204 5.99 10.12 21.52
CA GLU A 204 4.97 9.52 22.39
C GLU A 204 5.58 9.02 23.72
N LYS A 205 6.66 8.23 23.63
CA LYS A 205 7.39 7.76 24.83
C LYS A 205 8.01 8.90 25.65
N GLY A 206 8.47 9.95 24.98
CA GLY A 206 9.00 11.15 25.63
C GLY A 206 7.91 11.89 26.40
N MET A 207 6.74 12.07 25.79
CA MET A 207 5.56 12.67 26.46
C MET A 207 5.09 11.82 27.65
N GLU A 208 4.96 10.50 27.48
CA GLU A 208 4.55 9.60 28.56
C GLU A 208 5.53 9.65 29.75
N LYS A 209 6.84 9.65 29.49
CA LYS A 209 7.86 9.83 30.55
C LYS A 209 7.74 11.16 31.23
N GLY A 210 7.57 12.25 30.48
CA GLY A 210 7.41 13.58 31.04
C GLY A 210 6.19 13.69 31.94
N VAL A 211 5.04 13.18 31.54
CA VAL A 211 3.82 13.14 32.34
C VAL A 211 4.04 12.24 33.58
N THR A 212 4.70 11.08 33.44
CA THR A 212 5.02 10.20 34.57
C THR A 212 5.86 10.90 35.64
N GLU A 213 6.88 11.68 35.23
CA GLU A 213 7.72 12.42 36.17
C GLU A 213 6.91 13.54 36.89
N ILE A 214 6.02 14.22 36.18
CA ILE A 214 5.16 15.25 36.76
C ILE A 214 4.24 14.61 37.82
N VAL A 215 3.56 13.50 37.49
CA VAL A 215 2.67 12.79 38.40
C VAL A 215 3.44 12.28 39.63
N LEU A 216 4.62 11.70 39.49
CA LEU A 216 5.45 11.29 40.61
C LEU A 216 5.87 12.44 41.51
N ASN A 217 6.22 13.58 40.92
CA ASN A 217 6.57 14.79 41.69
C ASN A 217 5.37 15.34 42.45
N MET A 218 4.19 15.31 41.86
CA MET A 218 2.95 15.75 42.54
C MET A 218 2.59 14.79 43.71
N LEU A 219 2.67 13.50 43.53
CA LEU A 219 2.46 12.49 44.58
C LEU A 219 3.45 12.66 45.74
N LYS A 220 4.75 12.83 45.44
CA LYS A 220 5.80 13.05 46.47
C LYS A 220 5.56 14.26 47.33
N LYS A 221 5.02 15.36 46.76
CA LYS A 221 4.77 16.61 47.49
C LYS A 221 3.56 16.54 48.39
N LYS A 222 2.64 15.57 48.20
CA LYS A 222 1.42 15.35 49.03
C LYS A 222 0.52 16.60 49.20
N LYS A 223 0.56 17.51 48.23
CA LYS A 223 -0.20 18.77 48.26
C LYS A 223 -1.49 18.73 47.45
N TRP A 224 -1.64 17.77 46.57
CA TRP A 224 -2.76 17.61 45.63
C TRP A 224 -3.50 16.30 45.88
N SER A 225 -4.80 16.32 45.68
CA SER A 225 -5.61 15.11 45.68
C SER A 225 -5.35 14.27 44.43
N LEU A 226 -5.68 12.98 44.46
CA LEU A 226 -5.57 12.12 43.25
C LEU A 226 -6.45 12.65 42.11
N GLN A 227 -7.57 13.29 42.42
CA GLN A 227 -8.44 13.93 41.45
C GLN A 227 -7.78 15.13 40.78
N ASP A 228 -7.14 16.01 41.53
CA ASP A 228 -6.40 17.17 40.98
C ASP A 228 -5.26 16.70 40.07
N ILE A 229 -4.55 15.59 40.45
CA ILE A 229 -3.47 15.02 39.65
C ILE A 229 -4.04 14.43 38.35
N SER A 230 -5.21 13.80 38.41
CA SER A 230 -5.88 13.23 37.23
C SER A 230 -6.29 14.32 36.23
N GLU A 231 -6.84 15.43 36.72
CA GLU A 231 -7.21 16.59 35.88
C GLU A 231 -6.00 17.20 35.17
N VAL A 232 -4.88 17.37 35.87
CA VAL A 232 -3.67 17.99 35.34
C VAL A 232 -2.94 17.07 34.39
N SER A 233 -2.85 15.76 34.69
CA SER A 233 -2.12 14.81 33.90
C SER A 233 -2.92 14.20 32.74
N GLN A 234 -4.26 14.36 32.81
CA GLN A 234 -5.22 13.67 31.94
C GLN A 234 -5.13 12.12 32.01
N TRP A 235 -4.55 11.60 33.08
CA TRP A 235 -4.49 10.17 33.35
C TRP A 235 -5.66 9.71 34.21
N PRO A 236 -6.19 8.51 33.95
CA PRO A 236 -7.23 7.92 34.80
C PRO A 236 -6.69 7.62 36.20
N LEU A 237 -7.55 7.71 37.18
CA LEU A 237 -7.22 7.60 38.62
C LEU A 237 -6.52 6.25 38.95
N ASP A 238 -6.97 5.16 38.34
CA ASP A 238 -6.39 3.81 38.53
C ASP A 238 -4.92 3.74 38.07
N LYS A 239 -4.57 4.44 36.98
CA LYS A 239 -3.18 4.54 36.50
C LYS A 239 -2.29 5.31 37.48
N ILE A 240 -2.81 6.40 38.06
CA ILE A 240 -2.10 7.21 39.07
C ILE A 240 -1.91 6.44 40.37
N GLU A 241 -2.96 5.75 40.84
CA GLU A 241 -2.88 4.93 42.07
C GLU A 241 -1.86 3.79 41.91
N ASN A 242 -1.89 3.09 40.78
CA ASN A 242 -0.94 2.02 40.51
C ASN A 242 0.51 2.54 40.49
N LEU A 243 0.74 3.69 39.85
CA LEU A 243 2.06 4.33 39.83
C LEU A 243 2.49 4.73 41.26
N GLY A 244 1.58 5.30 42.04
CA GLY A 244 1.83 5.68 43.43
C GLY A 244 2.18 4.49 44.33
N LYS A 245 1.47 3.37 44.19
CA LYS A 245 1.75 2.10 44.90
C LYS A 245 3.09 1.51 44.51
N MET A 246 3.41 1.49 43.20
CA MET A 246 4.70 0.99 42.70
C MET A 246 5.90 1.77 43.28
N HIS A 247 5.74 3.06 43.52
CA HIS A 247 6.78 3.94 44.08
C HIS A 247 6.65 4.19 45.59
N GLN A 248 5.77 3.48 46.27
CA GLN A 248 5.53 3.60 47.76
C GLN A 248 5.18 5.05 48.19
N LEU A 249 4.41 5.74 47.38
CA LEU A 249 4.00 7.13 47.61
C LEU A 249 2.54 7.27 48.13
N LEU A 250 1.79 6.18 48.03
CA LEU A 250 0.42 6.00 48.52
C LEU A 250 0.35 4.92 49.57
#